data_ebd59fbd07b906104b266b820d34b3ad
#
_entry.id   ebd59fbd07b906104b266b820d34b3ad
#
_cell.length_a   1.000
_cell.length_b   1.000
_cell.length_c   1.000
_cell.angle_alpha   90.00
_cell.angle_beta   90.00
_cell.angle_gamma   90.00
#
_symmetry.space_group_name_H-M   'P 1'
#
loop_
_entity.id
_entity.type
_entity.pdbx_description
1 polymer ?
#
loop_
_entity_poly.entity_id
_entity_poly.type
_entity_poly.pdbx_seq_one_letter_code
_entity_poly.pdbx_strand_id
1 'polypeptide(L)'
;MTRRRLIPLALLVLALGTGYVSGRLQGDDGSVDGPALPGDARPARVTRVVDGDTVVFAGPGKVRLIGVDTPEVYGGRECFGVEASDYAKRMLDGRRVSYTVGREARDRYGRLLAYVWLEDGRSFNALLVAGGYARTLTIRPNDIYERDFARLARSARDRGHGLWGPCDQGANSGIFCPATVDRPGSDA
;
A
#
# COMPACT_ATOMS: atom_id res chain seq x y z
N MET A 1 66.66 -61.50 -9.82
CA MET A 1 65.71 -60.71 -10.66
C MET A 1 64.51 -60.35 -9.85
N THR A 2 64.54 -59.17 -9.22
CA THR A 2 63.53 -58.77 -8.23
C THR A 2 62.65 -57.66 -8.83
N ARG A 3 61.40 -57.97 -9.20
CA ARG A 3 60.45 -56.98 -9.72
C ARG A 3 59.84 -56.20 -8.58
N ARG A 4 60.22 -54.92 -8.47
CA ARG A 4 59.54 -53.92 -7.59
C ARG A 4 58.22 -53.57 -8.21
N ARG A 5 57.12 -53.83 -7.49
CA ARG A 5 55.76 -53.34 -7.81
C ARG A 5 55.65 -51.93 -7.27
N LEU A 6 55.41 -50.99 -8.19
CA LEU A 6 55.06 -49.61 -7.87
C LEU A 6 53.56 -49.60 -7.51
N ILE A 7 53.24 -49.12 -6.32
CA ILE A 7 51.88 -48.84 -5.89
C ILE A 7 51.52 -47.42 -6.32
N PRO A 8 50.47 -47.18 -7.09
CA PRO A 8 50.05 -45.80 -7.39
C PRO A 8 49.40 -45.17 -6.18
N LEU A 9 49.91 -44.01 -5.79
CA LEU A 9 49.38 -43.14 -4.75
C LEU A 9 48.04 -42.53 -5.22
N ALA A 10 46.94 -43.05 -4.72
CA ALA A 10 45.62 -42.48 -4.97
C ALA A 10 45.47 -41.20 -4.19
N LEU A 11 45.45 -40.07 -4.93
CA LEU A 11 45.12 -38.76 -4.40
C LEU A 11 43.64 -38.73 -3.99
N LEU A 12 43.42 -38.76 -2.67
CA LEU A 12 42.09 -38.56 -2.09
C LEU A 12 41.82 -37.01 -2.10
N VAL A 13 41.08 -36.56 -3.10
CA VAL A 13 40.58 -35.17 -3.15
C VAL A 13 39.40 -35.08 -2.22
N LEU A 14 39.60 -34.54 -1.01
CA LEU A 14 38.52 -34.20 -0.09
C LEU A 14 37.83 -32.94 -0.62
N ALA A 15 36.73 -33.10 -1.31
CA ALA A 15 35.83 -31.99 -1.67
C ALA A 15 35.15 -31.47 -0.41
N LEU A 16 35.75 -30.43 0.21
CA LEU A 16 35.04 -29.60 1.20
C LEU A 16 33.93 -28.84 0.46
N GLY A 17 32.72 -29.40 0.50
CA GLY A 17 31.52 -28.73 0.05
C GLY A 17 31.23 -27.53 0.95
N THR A 18 31.75 -26.37 0.58
CA THR A 18 31.26 -25.10 1.11
C THR A 18 29.83 -24.93 0.63
N GLY A 19 28.88 -25.30 1.49
CA GLY A 19 27.47 -24.99 1.32
C GLY A 19 27.32 -23.47 1.24
N TYR A 20 27.29 -22.95 0.01
CA TYR A 20 26.91 -21.56 -0.26
C TYR A 20 25.41 -21.46 0.09
N VAL A 21 25.11 -21.08 1.33
CA VAL A 21 23.79 -20.61 1.69
C VAL A 21 23.59 -19.30 0.95
N SER A 22 23.02 -19.39 -0.25
CA SER A 22 22.44 -18.23 -0.93
C SER A 22 21.28 -17.76 -0.08
N GLY A 23 21.57 -16.98 0.96
CA GLY A 23 20.60 -16.13 1.60
C GLY A 23 20.08 -15.22 0.49
N ARG A 24 18.90 -15.54 -0.06
CA ARG A 24 18.10 -14.56 -0.78
C ARG A 24 17.91 -13.42 0.19
N LEU A 25 18.68 -12.35 0.01
CA LEU A 25 18.30 -11.05 0.48
C LEU A 25 16.97 -10.78 -0.23
N GLN A 26 15.88 -11.07 0.45
CA GLN A 26 14.56 -10.60 0.12
C GLN A 26 14.67 -9.10 0.28
N GLY A 27 15.07 -8.40 -0.79
CA GLY A 27 14.95 -6.97 -0.86
C GLY A 27 13.48 -6.69 -0.61
N ASP A 28 13.20 -5.88 0.39
CA ASP A 28 11.90 -5.27 0.59
C ASP A 28 11.68 -4.37 -0.63
N ASP A 29 11.10 -4.96 -1.70
CA ASP A 29 10.84 -4.29 -2.97
C ASP A 29 9.67 -3.30 -2.87
N GLY A 30 9.24 -2.97 -1.65
CA GLY A 30 8.11 -2.10 -1.39
C GLY A 30 6.78 -2.68 -1.89
N SER A 31 6.74 -3.95 -2.23
CA SER A 31 5.50 -4.61 -2.64
C SER A 31 4.57 -4.71 -1.44
N VAL A 32 3.50 -3.93 -1.48
CA VAL A 32 2.41 -4.06 -0.52
C VAL A 32 1.65 -5.33 -0.88
N ASP A 33 1.75 -6.34 -0.03
CA ASP A 33 1.01 -7.60 -0.16
C ASP A 33 -0.48 -7.38 0.12
N GLY A 34 -1.14 -6.72 -0.85
CA GLY A 34 -2.55 -6.38 -0.84
C GLY A 34 -3.38 -7.33 -1.73
N PRO A 35 -4.72 -7.10 -1.81
CA PRO A 35 -5.58 -7.86 -2.70
C PRO A 35 -5.12 -7.82 -4.16
N ALA A 36 -5.04 -9.00 -4.78
CA ALA A 36 -4.73 -9.10 -6.20
C ALA A 36 -5.84 -8.49 -7.06
N LEU A 37 -5.50 -8.03 -8.27
CA LEU A 37 -6.45 -7.52 -9.23
C LEU A 37 -7.40 -8.64 -9.68
N PRO A 38 -8.73 -8.53 -9.47
CA PRO A 38 -9.69 -9.54 -9.90
C PRO A 38 -9.86 -9.55 -11.43
N GLY A 39 -10.14 -10.73 -11.99
CA GLY A 39 -10.34 -10.88 -13.44
C GLY A 39 -11.60 -10.19 -13.99
N ASP A 40 -12.56 -9.85 -13.16
CA ASP A 40 -13.80 -9.15 -13.50
C ASP A 40 -13.73 -7.63 -13.26
N ALA A 41 -12.55 -7.10 -12.89
CA ALA A 41 -12.35 -5.68 -12.66
C ALA A 41 -12.57 -4.88 -13.95
N ARG A 42 -13.28 -3.77 -13.83
CA ARG A 42 -13.64 -2.89 -14.93
C ARG A 42 -12.64 -1.74 -15.05
N PRO A 43 -12.24 -1.35 -16.27
CA PRO A 43 -11.38 -0.18 -16.46
C PRO A 43 -12.15 1.12 -16.22
N ALA A 44 -11.46 2.12 -15.68
CA ALA A 44 -11.96 3.49 -15.57
C ALA A 44 -10.82 4.50 -15.73
N ARG A 45 -11.18 5.76 -15.98
CA ARG A 45 -10.26 6.89 -15.87
C ARG A 45 -10.68 7.77 -14.71
N VAL A 46 -9.74 8.07 -13.83
CA VAL A 46 -9.94 9.08 -12.79
C VAL A 46 -9.86 10.45 -13.42
N THR A 47 -10.90 11.25 -13.27
CA THR A 47 -10.97 12.61 -13.80
C THR A 47 -10.64 13.66 -12.76
N ARG A 48 -10.80 13.32 -11.48
CA ARG A 48 -10.49 14.19 -10.35
C ARG A 48 -10.37 13.37 -9.06
N VAL A 49 -9.44 13.73 -8.22
CA VAL A 49 -9.37 13.30 -6.82
C VAL A 49 -10.03 14.39 -5.95
N VAL A 50 -11.01 14.01 -5.13
CA VAL A 50 -11.71 14.94 -4.22
C VAL A 50 -10.92 15.06 -2.92
N ASP A 51 -10.61 13.90 -2.32
CA ASP A 51 -9.82 13.74 -1.10
C ASP A 51 -9.08 12.40 -1.13
N GLY A 52 -8.57 11.92 0.02
CA GLY A 52 -7.76 10.69 0.07
C GLY A 52 -8.52 9.43 -0.32
N ASP A 53 -9.85 9.38 -0.11
CA ASP A 53 -10.68 8.19 -0.34
C ASP A 53 -11.91 8.41 -1.22
N THR A 54 -12.05 9.60 -1.79
CA THR A 54 -13.14 9.96 -2.70
C THR A 54 -12.59 10.49 -4.01
N VAL A 55 -12.94 9.83 -5.11
CA VAL A 55 -12.50 10.17 -6.47
C VAL A 55 -13.67 10.32 -7.42
N VAL A 56 -13.42 10.82 -8.63
CA VAL A 56 -14.42 10.92 -9.68
C VAL A 56 -13.93 10.13 -10.91
N PHE A 57 -14.71 9.14 -11.34
CA PHE A 57 -14.47 8.39 -12.56
C PHE A 57 -15.22 8.99 -13.75
N ALA A 58 -14.62 8.91 -14.91
CA ALA A 58 -15.33 9.18 -16.16
C ALA A 58 -16.45 8.14 -16.33
N GLY A 59 -17.70 8.60 -16.48
CA GLY A 59 -18.89 7.76 -16.57
C GLY A 59 -19.56 7.49 -15.24
N PRO A 60 -18.99 6.66 -14.34
CA PRO A 60 -19.62 6.33 -13.05
C PRO A 60 -19.83 7.51 -12.09
N GLY A 61 -19.05 8.60 -12.22
CA GLY A 61 -19.15 9.76 -11.35
C GLY A 61 -18.36 9.61 -10.04
N LYS A 62 -18.92 10.13 -8.93
CA LYS A 62 -18.26 10.06 -7.60
C LYS A 62 -18.17 8.63 -7.09
N VAL A 63 -16.98 8.27 -6.61
CA VAL A 63 -16.62 6.95 -6.08
C VAL A 63 -16.03 7.13 -4.70
N ARG A 64 -16.54 6.39 -3.70
CA ARG A 64 -15.96 6.25 -2.36
C ARG A 64 -15.22 4.92 -2.29
N LEU A 65 -13.98 4.96 -1.89
CA LEU A 65 -13.16 3.77 -1.73
C LEU A 65 -13.63 2.96 -0.53
N ILE A 66 -13.84 1.66 -0.74
CA ILE A 66 -14.32 0.74 0.31
C ILE A 66 -13.17 0.35 1.24
N GLY A 67 -13.50 0.17 2.52
CA GLY A 67 -12.60 -0.41 3.52
C GLY A 67 -11.54 0.54 4.07
N VAL A 68 -11.54 1.79 3.64
CA VAL A 68 -10.57 2.82 4.02
C VAL A 68 -11.26 4.12 4.42
N ASP A 69 -10.64 4.84 5.34
CA ASP A 69 -11.08 6.15 5.82
C ASP A 69 -9.86 7.04 6.02
N THR A 70 -9.75 8.06 5.18
CA THR A 70 -8.64 9.02 5.25
C THR A 70 -9.02 10.18 6.16
N PRO A 71 -8.04 10.79 6.86
CA PRO A 71 -8.31 11.97 7.65
C PRO A 71 -8.88 13.10 6.79
N GLU A 72 -9.84 13.84 7.35
CA GLU A 72 -10.56 14.90 6.65
C GLU A 72 -9.66 16.11 6.31
N VAL A 73 -9.85 16.64 5.10
CA VAL A 73 -9.19 17.88 4.64
C VAL A 73 -10.11 19.08 4.72
N TYR A 74 -11.43 18.86 4.60
CA TYR A 74 -12.47 19.87 4.55
C TYR A 74 -13.37 19.78 5.80
N GLY A 75 -13.69 20.93 6.41
CA GLY A 75 -14.60 20.98 7.58
C GLY A 75 -13.94 20.87 8.96
N GLY A 76 -12.64 20.72 8.98
CA GLY A 76 -11.77 20.58 10.15
C GLY A 76 -10.57 19.76 9.72
N ARG A 77 -9.38 20.37 9.62
CA ARG A 77 -8.18 19.63 9.21
C ARG A 77 -7.83 18.60 10.26
N GLU A 78 -7.93 17.35 9.88
CA GLU A 78 -7.39 16.25 10.67
C GLU A 78 -5.90 16.06 10.37
N CYS A 79 -5.18 15.56 11.37
CA CYS A 79 -3.77 15.23 11.22
C CYS A 79 -3.57 14.23 10.08
N PHE A 80 -2.60 14.51 9.19
CA PHE A 80 -2.27 13.70 8.01
C PHE A 80 -3.30 13.73 6.85
N GLY A 81 -4.34 14.57 6.91
CA GLY A 81 -5.36 14.64 5.85
C GLY A 81 -4.80 15.19 4.54
N VAL A 82 -3.97 16.24 4.61
CA VAL A 82 -3.34 16.84 3.42
C VAL A 82 -2.42 15.83 2.74
N GLU A 83 -1.59 15.13 3.49
CA GLU A 83 -0.66 14.11 2.99
C GLU A 83 -1.39 12.95 2.32
N ALA A 84 -2.52 12.49 2.89
CA ALA A 84 -3.36 11.46 2.31
C ALA A 84 -4.00 11.93 1.00
N SER A 85 -4.56 13.14 0.98
CA SER A 85 -5.13 13.73 -0.23
C SER A 85 -4.08 13.91 -1.34
N ASP A 86 -2.90 14.42 -1.01
CA ASP A 86 -1.82 14.63 -1.97
C ASP A 86 -1.24 13.29 -2.48
N TYR A 87 -1.17 12.27 -1.61
CA TYR A 87 -0.82 10.92 -2.05
C TYR A 87 -1.84 10.40 -3.08
N ALA A 88 -3.14 10.50 -2.78
CA ALA A 88 -4.18 10.08 -3.71
C ALA A 88 -4.12 10.83 -5.05
N LYS A 89 -3.90 12.15 -5.03
CA LYS A 89 -3.72 12.94 -6.25
C LYS A 89 -2.53 12.47 -7.08
N ARG A 90 -1.37 12.28 -6.47
CA ARG A 90 -0.17 11.79 -7.19
C ARG A 90 -0.38 10.43 -7.83
N MET A 91 -1.13 9.55 -7.18
CA MET A 91 -1.32 8.17 -7.62
C MET A 91 -2.46 8.00 -8.62
N LEU A 92 -3.51 8.83 -8.55
CA LEU A 92 -4.75 8.58 -9.28
C LEU A 92 -5.14 9.68 -10.26
N ASP A 93 -4.78 10.95 -10.03
CA ASP A 93 -5.34 12.06 -10.82
C ASP A 93 -4.97 11.94 -12.30
N GLY A 94 -5.99 11.93 -13.17
CA GLY A 94 -5.84 11.72 -14.60
C GLY A 94 -5.45 10.29 -15.03
N ARG A 95 -5.26 9.35 -14.11
CA ARG A 95 -4.78 7.99 -14.39
C ARG A 95 -5.89 7.05 -14.84
N ARG A 96 -5.49 5.98 -15.52
CA ARG A 96 -6.33 4.79 -15.71
C ARG A 96 -6.21 3.90 -14.50
N VAL A 97 -7.31 3.25 -14.15
CA VAL A 97 -7.40 2.32 -13.03
C VAL A 97 -8.31 1.17 -13.42
N SER A 98 -8.26 0.09 -12.64
CA SER A 98 -9.27 -0.96 -12.65
C SER A 98 -10.06 -0.90 -11.34
N TYR A 99 -11.36 -1.26 -11.35
CA TYR A 99 -12.17 -1.26 -10.15
C TYR A 99 -13.19 -2.40 -10.12
N THR A 100 -13.54 -2.83 -8.92
CA THR A 100 -14.71 -3.69 -8.69
C THR A 100 -15.68 -2.97 -7.78
N VAL A 101 -16.97 -3.20 -8.01
CA VAL A 101 -18.05 -2.60 -7.21
C VAL A 101 -18.29 -3.48 -5.98
N GLY A 102 -18.54 -2.87 -4.84
CA GLY A 102 -18.93 -3.58 -3.64
C GLY A 102 -20.25 -4.34 -3.77
N ARG A 103 -20.55 -5.23 -2.82
CA ARG A 103 -21.87 -5.91 -2.74
C ARG A 103 -23.01 -4.92 -2.62
N GLU A 104 -22.87 -3.92 -1.76
CA GLU A 104 -23.65 -2.69 -1.83
C GLU A 104 -22.95 -1.73 -2.77
N ALA A 105 -23.62 -1.42 -3.89
CA ALA A 105 -23.00 -0.70 -5.00
C ALA A 105 -22.90 0.81 -4.79
N ARG A 106 -23.79 1.38 -3.98
CA ARG A 106 -23.86 2.83 -3.73
C ARG A 106 -24.19 3.12 -2.27
N ASP A 107 -23.64 4.18 -1.76
CA ASP A 107 -24.00 4.69 -0.45
C ASP A 107 -25.27 5.58 -0.48
N ARG A 108 -25.70 6.02 0.70
CA ARG A 108 -26.86 6.92 0.88
C ARG A 108 -26.72 8.26 0.16
N TYR A 109 -25.52 8.66 -0.24
CA TYR A 109 -25.24 9.89 -0.99
C TYR A 109 -25.16 9.65 -2.50
N GLY A 110 -25.42 8.42 -2.97
CA GLY A 110 -25.36 8.02 -4.37
C GLY A 110 -23.96 7.81 -4.93
N ARG A 111 -22.89 7.87 -4.09
CA ARG A 111 -21.52 7.58 -4.52
C ARG A 111 -21.38 6.08 -4.82
N LEU A 112 -20.71 5.74 -5.91
CA LEU A 112 -20.33 4.35 -6.19
C LEU A 112 -19.33 3.87 -5.12
N LEU A 113 -19.56 2.68 -4.58
CA LEU A 113 -18.65 2.04 -3.62
C LEU A 113 -17.76 1.06 -4.37
N ALA A 114 -16.43 1.26 -4.34
CA ALA A 114 -15.51 0.46 -5.12
C ALA A 114 -14.18 0.18 -4.43
N TYR A 115 -13.57 -0.95 -4.81
CA TYR A 115 -12.15 -1.23 -4.65
C TYR A 115 -11.43 -0.86 -5.93
N VAL A 116 -10.23 -0.29 -5.83
CA VAL A 116 -9.50 0.29 -6.96
C VAL A 116 -8.09 -0.30 -7.05
N TRP A 117 -7.65 -0.61 -8.26
CA TRP A 117 -6.30 -1.08 -8.58
C TRP A 117 -5.65 -0.15 -9.59
N LEU A 118 -4.37 0.11 -9.40
CA LEU A 118 -3.52 0.84 -10.32
C LEU A 118 -3.25 0.02 -11.59
N GLU A 119 -2.68 0.63 -12.61
CA GLU A 119 -2.32 -0.04 -13.87
C GLU A 119 -1.29 -1.18 -13.68
N ASP A 120 -0.47 -1.10 -12.64
CA ASP A 120 0.50 -2.14 -12.27
C ASP A 120 -0.12 -3.30 -11.45
N GLY A 121 -1.43 -3.30 -11.24
CA GLY A 121 -2.17 -4.34 -10.52
C GLY A 121 -2.19 -4.19 -9.01
N ARG A 122 -1.52 -3.21 -8.42
CA ARG A 122 -1.54 -2.98 -6.96
C ARG A 122 -2.87 -2.37 -6.52
N SER A 123 -3.43 -2.89 -5.43
CA SER A 123 -4.63 -2.31 -4.82
C SER A 123 -4.34 -0.95 -4.18
N PHE A 124 -4.98 0.11 -4.70
CA PHE A 124 -4.82 1.46 -4.17
C PHE A 124 -5.38 1.59 -2.74
N ASN A 125 -6.52 0.92 -2.44
CA ASN A 125 -7.07 0.87 -1.09
C ASN A 125 -6.05 0.25 -0.09
N ALA A 126 -5.36 -0.81 -0.50
CA ALA A 126 -4.31 -1.43 0.32
C ALA A 126 -3.09 -0.52 0.50
N LEU A 127 -2.69 0.21 -0.55
CA LEU A 127 -1.59 1.17 -0.49
C LEU A 127 -1.87 2.32 0.50
N LEU A 128 -3.10 2.83 0.54
CA LEU A 128 -3.52 3.83 1.52
C LEU A 128 -3.34 3.34 2.96
N VAL A 129 -3.77 2.11 3.24
CA VAL A 129 -3.67 1.50 4.58
C VAL A 129 -2.21 1.19 4.94
N ALA A 130 -1.46 0.57 4.04
CA ALA A 130 -0.07 0.17 4.29
C ALA A 130 0.88 1.36 4.48
N GLY A 131 0.63 2.45 3.77
CA GLY A 131 1.38 3.71 3.93
C GLY A 131 0.93 4.55 5.13
N GLY A 132 -0.11 4.12 5.86
CA GLY A 132 -0.66 4.89 6.98
C GLY A 132 -1.40 6.17 6.55
N TYR A 133 -1.88 6.23 5.31
CA TYR A 133 -2.71 7.35 4.81
C TYR A 133 -4.18 7.21 5.19
N ALA A 134 -4.62 6.00 5.58
CA ALA A 134 -5.99 5.72 5.96
C ALA A 134 -6.08 4.78 7.17
N ARG A 135 -7.14 4.97 7.95
CA ARG A 135 -7.64 3.94 8.87
C ARG A 135 -8.48 2.92 8.10
N THR A 136 -8.66 1.75 8.67
CA THR A 136 -9.61 0.77 8.12
C THR A 136 -11.03 1.13 8.56
N LEU A 137 -11.97 1.07 7.61
CA LEU A 137 -13.40 1.29 7.86
C LEU A 137 -14.22 0.22 7.15
N THR A 138 -14.63 -0.81 7.87
CA THR A 138 -15.48 -1.88 7.32
C THR A 138 -16.94 -1.56 7.53
N ILE A 139 -17.68 -1.38 6.43
CA ILE A 139 -19.14 -1.21 6.42
C ILE A 139 -19.75 -2.39 5.66
N ARG A 140 -20.49 -3.24 6.37
CA ARG A 140 -21.17 -4.39 5.77
C ARG A 140 -22.27 -3.93 4.79
N PRO A 141 -22.46 -4.66 3.68
CA PRO A 141 -21.86 -5.96 3.34
C PRO A 141 -20.52 -5.90 2.57
N ASN A 142 -19.86 -4.74 2.49
CA ASN A 142 -18.65 -4.52 1.73
C ASN A 142 -17.37 -4.84 2.57
N ASP A 143 -17.17 -6.12 2.88
CA ASP A 143 -16.17 -6.60 3.84
C ASP A 143 -15.14 -7.60 3.26
N ILE A 144 -15.13 -7.78 1.94
CA ILE A 144 -14.36 -8.85 1.28
C ILE A 144 -12.85 -8.81 1.57
N TYR A 145 -12.26 -7.61 1.75
CA TYR A 145 -10.83 -7.41 2.04
C TYR A 145 -10.56 -6.92 3.47
N GLU A 146 -11.52 -7.06 4.38
CA GLU A 146 -11.39 -6.61 5.77
C GLU A 146 -10.13 -7.17 6.46
N ARG A 147 -9.86 -8.48 6.28
CA ARG A 147 -8.71 -9.16 6.90
C ARG A 147 -7.37 -8.64 6.35
N ASP A 148 -7.29 -8.41 5.04
CA ASP A 148 -6.09 -7.88 4.39
C ASP A 148 -5.78 -6.47 4.88
N PHE A 149 -6.78 -5.60 4.89
CA PHE A 149 -6.63 -4.23 5.38
C PHE A 149 -6.30 -4.18 6.87
N ALA A 150 -6.91 -5.04 7.70
CA ALA A 150 -6.58 -5.13 9.11
C ALA A 150 -5.11 -5.57 9.34
N ARG A 151 -4.59 -6.49 8.53
CA ARG A 151 -3.18 -6.92 8.58
C ARG A 151 -2.25 -5.76 8.20
N LEU A 152 -2.55 -5.06 7.10
CA LEU A 152 -1.78 -3.91 6.64
C LEU A 152 -1.79 -2.75 7.64
N ALA A 153 -2.94 -2.47 8.25
CA ALA A 153 -3.08 -1.43 9.26
C ALA A 153 -2.24 -1.72 10.52
N ARG A 154 -2.22 -2.98 10.98
CA ARG A 154 -1.32 -3.39 12.09
C ARG A 154 0.13 -3.14 11.72
N SER A 155 0.56 -3.60 10.55
CA SER A 155 1.93 -3.42 10.07
C SER A 155 2.32 -1.94 9.93
N ALA A 156 1.42 -1.09 9.43
CA ALA A 156 1.65 0.35 9.33
C ALA A 156 1.79 1.00 10.71
N ARG A 157 0.94 0.60 11.68
CA ARG A 157 0.99 1.08 13.06
C ARG A 157 2.28 0.67 13.77
N ASP A 158 2.66 -0.60 13.65
CA ASP A 158 3.88 -1.14 14.30
C ASP A 158 5.14 -0.43 13.80
N ARG A 159 5.13 0.06 12.54
CA ARG A 159 6.22 0.82 11.93
C ARG A 159 6.09 2.33 12.09
N GLY A 160 5.04 2.83 12.69
CA GLY A 160 4.78 4.27 12.82
C GLY A 160 4.60 4.98 11.47
N HIS A 161 4.04 4.32 10.47
CA HIS A 161 3.84 4.89 9.15
C HIS A 161 2.70 5.91 9.12
N GLY A 162 2.93 7.03 8.44
CA GLY A 162 1.89 8.03 8.17
C GLY A 162 1.23 8.55 9.45
N LEU A 163 -0.09 8.49 9.51
CA LEU A 163 -0.89 8.94 10.65
C LEU A 163 -0.55 8.22 11.99
N TRP A 164 0.10 7.04 11.93
CA TRP A 164 0.51 6.27 13.11
C TRP A 164 1.84 6.72 13.74
N GLY A 165 2.55 7.64 13.09
CA GLY A 165 3.74 8.28 13.62
C GLY A 165 3.39 9.59 14.35
N PRO A 166 3.45 10.73 13.64
CA PRO A 166 3.28 12.05 14.26
C PRO A 166 1.91 12.27 14.89
N CYS A 167 0.84 11.68 14.30
CA CYS A 167 -0.52 11.93 14.77
C CYS A 167 -0.91 11.08 15.98
N ASP A 168 -0.35 9.88 16.11
CA ASP A 168 -0.66 8.98 17.23
C ASP A 168 -0.02 9.48 18.54
N GLN A 169 1.16 10.10 18.45
CA GLN A 169 1.85 10.71 19.59
C GLN A 169 1.19 12.02 20.06
N GLY A 170 0.49 12.73 19.17
CA GLY A 170 -0.19 13.99 19.47
C GLY A 170 -1.52 13.84 20.19
N ALA A 171 -2.18 12.70 20.11
CA ALA A 171 -3.45 12.44 20.80
C ALA A 171 -3.32 12.49 22.34
N ASN A 172 -2.11 12.26 22.88
CA ASN A 172 -1.81 12.33 24.31
C ASN A 172 -1.11 13.62 24.76
N SER A 173 -0.68 14.50 23.84
CA SER A 173 0.18 15.63 24.17
C SER A 173 -0.37 17.00 23.79
N GLY A 174 -1.57 17.10 23.19
CA GLY A 174 -2.12 18.39 22.74
C GLY A 174 -1.25 19.10 21.70
N ILE A 175 -0.31 18.39 21.09
CA ILE A 175 0.63 18.96 20.13
C ILE A 175 -0.04 18.99 18.76
N PHE A 176 -0.27 20.17 18.28
CA PHE A 176 -0.60 20.52 16.91
C PHE A 176 0.33 19.78 15.95
N CYS A 177 -0.22 19.05 14.97
CA CYS A 177 0.53 18.46 13.88
C CYS A 177 1.42 19.54 13.26
N PRO A 178 2.75 19.45 13.27
CA PRO A 178 3.57 20.46 12.61
C PRO A 178 3.19 20.47 11.13
N ALA A 179 2.64 21.59 10.68
CA ALA A 179 2.48 21.85 9.27
C ALA A 179 3.84 21.66 8.62
N THR A 180 3.92 20.72 7.67
CA THR A 180 4.97 20.54 6.65
C THR A 180 6.29 21.23 6.96
N VAL A 181 7.33 20.42 7.20
CA VAL A 181 8.72 20.89 7.06
C VAL A 181 8.83 21.55 5.68
N ASP A 182 9.01 22.87 5.67
CA ASP A 182 9.35 23.64 4.48
C ASP A 182 10.51 22.93 3.76
N ARG A 183 10.27 22.52 2.52
CA ARG A 183 11.38 22.16 1.65
C ARG A 183 12.23 23.42 1.48
N PRO A 184 13.54 23.36 1.77
CA PRO A 184 14.41 24.48 1.43
C PRO A 184 14.30 24.73 -0.07
N GLY A 185 14.08 25.98 -0.42
CA GLY A 185 13.86 26.45 -1.77
C GLY A 185 14.93 25.99 -2.73
N SER A 186 14.52 25.64 -3.91
CA SER A 186 15.37 25.59 -5.10
C SER A 186 15.53 27.03 -5.60
N ASP A 187 16.46 27.77 -5.03
CA ASP A 187 17.03 28.95 -5.65
C ASP A 187 18.25 28.51 -6.46
N ALA A 188 18.13 28.50 -7.79
CA ALA A 188 19.12 28.89 -8.79
C ALA A 188 18.57 28.58 -10.20
#